data_70d02f923d150669b812aa1d8cfc5521
#
_entry.id   70d02f923d150669b812aa1d8cfc5521
#
_cell.length_a   1.000
_cell.length_b   1.000
_cell.length_c   1.000
_cell.angle_alpha   90.00
_cell.angle_beta   90.00
_cell.angle_gamma   90.00
#
_symmetry.space_group_name_H-M   'P 1'
#
loop_
_entity.id
_entity.type
_entity.pdbx_description
1 polymer ?
#
loop_
_entity_poly.entity_id
_entity_poly.type
_entity_poly.pdbx_seq_one_letter_code
_entity_poly.pdbx_strand_id
1 'polypeptide(L)'
;IEEAFLIQDAVLKKRGGEIAAWKVGPGSGEMTITCAPITVDRVFKSPAKLAKSNRLKGIECEIAFRLGNDLPNMGMTYSRDDIKNSIKTVTVAIEAVETRFDSWPVADPLWALADNQSYEALIIGEEIEFFDEQQLKGLEGRLVIDQLEIVANAGFPGGDPLSLIAKLANHMSNRSSDVQA
;
A
#
# COMPACT_ATOMS: atom_id res chain seq x y z
N ILE A 1 19.01 -0.94 -3.26
CA ILE A 1 17.55 -0.96 -3.57
C ILE A 1 17.14 -2.40 -3.90
N GLU A 2 17.76 -3.03 -4.87
CA GLU A 2 17.43 -4.41 -5.30
C GLU A 2 17.54 -5.41 -4.14
N GLU A 3 18.56 -5.31 -3.31
CA GLU A 3 18.74 -6.18 -2.15
C GLU A 3 17.57 -6.09 -1.16
N ALA A 4 17.01 -4.91 -0.95
CA ALA A 4 15.83 -4.75 -0.09
C ALA A 4 14.60 -5.48 -0.64
N PHE A 5 14.38 -5.44 -1.93
CA PHE A 5 13.31 -6.22 -2.58
C PHE A 5 13.58 -7.73 -2.53
N LEU A 6 14.82 -8.17 -2.70
CA LEU A 6 15.17 -9.59 -2.55
C LEU A 6 14.91 -10.10 -1.12
N ILE A 7 15.09 -9.25 -0.11
CA ILE A 7 14.73 -9.59 1.28
C ILE A 7 13.22 -9.74 1.42
N GLN A 8 12.41 -8.82 0.85
CA GLN A 8 10.95 -8.95 0.84
C GLN A 8 10.51 -10.28 0.20
N ASP A 9 11.05 -10.61 -0.97
CA ASP A 9 10.75 -11.86 -1.69
C ASP A 9 11.11 -13.09 -0.85
N ALA A 10 12.28 -13.07 -0.21
CA ALA A 10 12.73 -14.16 0.66
C ALA A 10 11.82 -14.36 1.88
N VAL A 11 11.36 -13.25 2.49
CA VAL A 11 10.42 -13.27 3.61
C VAL A 11 9.07 -13.82 3.17
N LEU A 12 8.52 -13.30 2.05
CA LEU A 12 7.26 -13.78 1.47
C LEU A 12 7.31 -15.28 1.19
N LYS A 13 8.36 -15.74 0.50
CA LYS A 13 8.57 -17.15 0.19
C LYS A 13 8.67 -18.01 1.46
N LYS A 14 9.41 -17.54 2.46
CA LYS A 14 9.58 -18.28 3.73
C LYS A 14 8.28 -18.40 4.52
N ARG A 15 7.43 -17.37 4.47
CA ARG A 15 6.12 -17.37 5.14
C ARG A 15 5.07 -18.19 4.38
N GLY A 16 5.29 -18.44 3.09
CA GLY A 16 4.34 -19.15 2.24
C GLY A 16 3.03 -18.40 2.04
N GLY A 17 3.05 -17.07 2.13
CA GLY A 17 1.86 -16.23 2.03
C GLY A 17 1.46 -15.95 0.57
N GLU A 18 0.16 -16.01 0.29
CA GLU A 18 -0.43 -15.50 -0.94
C GLU A 18 -0.58 -13.97 -0.84
N ILE A 19 -0.23 -13.25 -1.91
CA ILE A 19 -0.36 -11.79 -1.98
C ILE A 19 -1.83 -11.44 -2.24
N ALA A 20 -2.40 -10.60 -1.38
CA ALA A 20 -3.75 -10.07 -1.53
C ALA A 20 -3.77 -8.61 -1.98
N ALA A 21 -2.71 -7.86 -1.70
CA ALA A 21 -2.61 -6.45 -2.02
C ALA A 21 -1.15 -5.99 -2.05
N TRP A 22 -0.96 -4.77 -2.53
CA TRP A 22 0.30 -4.07 -2.51
C TRP A 22 0.11 -2.71 -1.85
N LYS A 23 0.96 -2.37 -0.89
CA LYS A 23 1.12 -0.96 -0.53
C LYS A 23 2.12 -0.32 -1.46
N VAL A 24 1.88 0.94 -1.80
CA VAL A 24 2.72 1.70 -2.71
C VAL A 24 2.84 3.15 -2.25
N GLY A 25 4.04 3.65 -2.25
CA GLY A 25 4.35 5.03 -1.90
C GLY A 25 5.38 5.66 -2.84
N PRO A 26 5.59 6.96 -2.74
CA PRO A 26 6.62 7.63 -3.50
C PRO A 26 7.99 7.11 -3.06
N GLY A 27 8.90 7.02 -4.01
CA GLY A 27 10.29 6.79 -3.69
C GLY A 27 10.99 8.03 -3.12
N SER A 28 12.19 7.83 -2.65
CA SER A 28 13.07 8.90 -2.20
C SER A 28 14.49 8.66 -2.68
N GLY A 29 15.25 9.72 -2.94
CA GLY A 29 16.59 9.60 -3.51
C GLY A 29 16.59 8.91 -4.86
N GLU A 30 17.30 7.80 -4.97
CA GLU A 30 17.38 6.99 -6.21
C GLU A 30 16.20 6.02 -6.37
N MET A 31 15.38 5.86 -5.35
CA MET A 31 14.17 5.02 -5.44
C MET A 31 13.07 5.77 -6.17
N THR A 32 12.55 5.20 -7.24
CA THR A 32 11.41 5.76 -7.99
C THR A 32 10.08 5.45 -7.33
N ILE A 33 10.03 4.41 -6.51
CA ILE A 33 8.85 3.89 -5.81
C ILE A 33 9.29 3.13 -4.56
N THR A 34 8.44 3.13 -3.55
CA THR A 34 8.47 2.16 -2.47
C THR A 34 7.22 1.29 -2.55
N CYS A 35 7.36 -0.01 -2.40
CA CYS A 35 6.22 -0.91 -2.37
C CYS A 35 6.51 -2.14 -1.50
N ALA A 36 5.45 -2.77 -1.02
CA ALA A 36 5.54 -4.02 -0.28
C ALA A 36 4.30 -4.88 -0.52
N PRO A 37 4.46 -6.23 -0.59
CA PRO A 37 3.36 -7.15 -0.71
C PRO A 37 2.62 -7.25 0.63
N ILE A 38 1.29 -7.29 0.58
CA ILE A 38 0.41 -7.54 1.72
C ILE A 38 -0.23 -8.91 1.51
N THR A 39 -0.04 -9.82 2.46
CA THR A 39 -0.54 -11.19 2.36
C THR A 39 -2.00 -11.32 2.80
N VAL A 40 -2.71 -12.33 2.28
CA VAL A 40 -4.14 -12.57 2.55
C VAL A 40 -4.45 -12.62 4.05
N ASP A 41 -3.57 -13.22 4.86
CA ASP A 41 -3.72 -13.32 6.32
C ASP A 41 -3.58 -11.97 7.06
N ARG A 42 -3.22 -10.91 6.35
CA ARG A 42 -3.03 -9.55 6.87
C ARG A 42 -4.04 -8.54 6.35
N VAL A 43 -5.02 -8.97 5.56
CA VAL A 43 -6.11 -8.12 5.07
C VAL A 43 -7.39 -8.44 5.84
N PHE A 44 -8.00 -7.43 6.45
CA PHE A 44 -9.19 -7.54 7.27
C PHE A 44 -10.28 -6.63 6.73
N LYS A 45 -11.54 -7.02 6.94
CA LYS A 45 -12.69 -6.12 6.69
C LYS A 45 -12.99 -5.30 7.94
N SER A 46 -13.35 -4.03 7.75
CA SER A 46 -13.84 -3.16 8.82
C SER A 46 -15.26 -3.58 9.26
N PRO A 47 -15.57 -3.61 10.58
CA PRO A 47 -14.67 -3.36 11.70
C PRO A 47 -13.78 -4.57 12.01
N ALA A 48 -12.51 -4.33 12.34
CA ALA A 48 -11.56 -5.38 12.63
C ALA A 48 -10.99 -5.26 14.05
N LYS A 49 -10.56 -6.41 14.59
CA LYS A 49 -9.80 -6.48 15.84
C LYS A 49 -8.44 -7.07 15.55
N LEU A 50 -7.40 -6.31 15.81
CA LEU A 50 -6.03 -6.78 15.72
C LEU A 50 -5.58 -7.37 17.06
N ALA A 51 -4.68 -8.34 17.01
CA ALA A 51 -4.02 -8.86 18.21
C ALA A 51 -3.22 -7.72 18.87
N LYS A 52 -3.22 -7.72 20.21
CA LYS A 52 -2.44 -6.74 20.95
C LYS A 52 -0.95 -6.95 20.65
N SER A 53 -0.28 -5.92 20.20
CA SER A 53 1.16 -5.91 19.96
C SER A 53 1.82 -4.75 20.67
N ASN A 54 2.98 -5.01 21.27
CA ASN A 54 3.82 -3.95 21.87
C ASN A 54 4.67 -3.25 20.80
N ARG A 55 4.65 -3.74 19.57
CA ARG A 55 5.42 -3.22 18.43
C ARG A 55 4.61 -2.31 17.52
N LEU A 56 3.29 -2.23 17.71
CA LEU A 56 2.44 -1.30 16.98
C LEU A 56 2.95 0.13 17.17
N LYS A 57 3.25 0.81 16.09
CA LYS A 57 3.84 2.16 16.09
C LYS A 57 2.83 3.23 15.71
N GLY A 58 1.81 2.88 14.96
CA GLY A 58 0.80 3.82 14.51
C GLY A 58 -0.22 3.20 13.58
N ILE A 59 -1.07 4.06 13.06
CA ILE A 59 -2.02 3.76 11.99
C ILE A 59 -1.89 4.83 10.92
N GLU A 60 -2.06 4.42 9.67
CA GLU A 60 -2.09 5.31 8.50
C GLU A 60 -3.46 5.23 7.86
N CYS A 61 -4.04 6.39 7.51
CA CYS A 61 -5.29 6.45 6.75
C CYS A 61 -4.93 6.48 5.27
N GLU A 62 -5.45 5.53 4.52
CA GLU A 62 -5.09 5.31 3.14
C GLU A 62 -6.32 5.20 2.24
N ILE A 63 -6.08 5.28 0.94
CA ILE A 63 -7.05 4.92 -0.09
C ILE A 63 -6.54 3.68 -0.80
N ALA A 64 -7.38 2.65 -0.86
CA ALA A 64 -7.11 1.43 -1.59
C ALA A 64 -7.96 1.36 -2.86
N PHE A 65 -7.36 0.85 -3.91
CA PHE A 65 -8.00 0.63 -5.21
C PHE A 65 -8.05 -0.87 -5.48
N ARG A 66 -9.23 -1.37 -5.78
CA ARG A 66 -9.37 -2.73 -6.28
C ARG A 66 -9.33 -2.71 -7.80
N LEU A 67 -8.46 -3.53 -8.34
CA LEU A 67 -8.39 -3.75 -9.78
C LEU A 67 -9.55 -4.66 -10.22
N GLY A 68 -10.08 -4.41 -11.40
CA GLY A 68 -11.05 -5.28 -12.07
C GLY A 68 -10.41 -6.20 -13.09
N ASN A 69 -9.15 -5.92 -13.46
CA ASN A 69 -8.36 -6.73 -14.39
C ASN A 69 -6.92 -6.77 -13.89
N ASP A 70 -6.26 -7.89 -14.11
CA ASP A 70 -4.82 -8.03 -13.88
C ASP A 70 -4.02 -7.00 -14.70
N LEU A 71 -2.86 -6.65 -14.21
CA LEU A 71 -1.87 -5.84 -14.92
C LEU A 71 -0.67 -6.73 -15.27
N PRO A 72 -0.78 -7.56 -16.33
CA PRO A 72 0.27 -8.50 -16.71
C PRO A 72 1.49 -7.79 -17.30
N ASN A 73 2.63 -8.42 -17.24
CA ASN A 73 3.82 -7.96 -17.94
C ASN A 73 3.63 -8.12 -19.47
N MET A 74 3.24 -7.05 -20.13
CA MET A 74 3.04 -7.03 -21.59
C MET A 74 4.27 -6.54 -22.37
N GLY A 75 5.41 -6.31 -21.71
CA GLY A 75 6.58 -5.71 -22.36
C GLY A 75 6.39 -4.24 -22.75
N MET A 76 5.33 -3.61 -22.25
CA MET A 76 4.98 -2.20 -22.45
C MET A 76 4.87 -1.50 -21.10
N THR A 77 5.03 -0.19 -21.11
CA THR A 77 4.88 0.63 -19.92
C THR A 77 3.42 0.99 -19.70
N TYR A 78 2.88 0.69 -18.51
CA TYR A 78 1.55 1.14 -18.11
C TYR A 78 1.53 2.65 -17.92
N SER A 79 0.55 3.28 -18.55
CA SER A 79 0.22 4.68 -18.34
C SER A 79 -0.77 4.85 -17.17
N ARG A 80 -0.95 6.08 -16.73
CA ARG A 80 -1.97 6.46 -15.77
C ARG A 80 -3.40 6.10 -16.23
N ASP A 81 -3.67 6.26 -17.53
CA ASP A 81 -4.99 5.98 -18.10
C ASP A 81 -5.27 4.46 -18.18
N ASP A 82 -4.23 3.64 -18.41
CA ASP A 82 -4.36 2.19 -18.33
C ASP A 82 -4.79 1.76 -16.92
N ILE A 83 -4.17 2.36 -15.89
CA ILE A 83 -4.55 2.09 -14.51
C ILE A 83 -5.98 2.53 -14.22
N LYS A 84 -6.37 3.74 -14.65
CA LYS A 84 -7.73 4.22 -14.46
C LYS A 84 -8.77 3.26 -15.02
N ASN A 85 -8.52 2.72 -16.21
CA ASN A 85 -9.40 1.78 -16.87
C ASN A 85 -9.41 0.38 -16.23
N SER A 86 -8.41 0.08 -15.40
CA SER A 86 -8.31 -1.21 -14.68
C SER A 86 -8.94 -1.18 -13.29
N ILE A 87 -9.25 -0.01 -12.74
CA ILE A 87 -9.86 0.12 -11.41
C ILE A 87 -11.33 -0.25 -11.47
N LYS A 88 -11.74 -1.10 -10.53
CA LYS A 88 -13.14 -1.50 -10.33
C LYS A 88 -13.79 -0.70 -9.20
N THR A 89 -13.14 -0.64 -8.04
CA THR A 89 -13.68 0.04 -6.85
C THR A 89 -12.58 0.77 -6.11
N VAL A 90 -12.99 1.70 -5.25
CA VAL A 90 -12.13 2.41 -4.31
C VAL A 90 -12.68 2.26 -2.91
N THR A 91 -11.82 2.21 -1.91
CA THR A 91 -12.21 2.16 -0.51
C THR A 91 -11.23 2.94 0.35
N VAL A 92 -11.70 3.38 1.51
CA VAL A 92 -10.83 3.87 2.57
C VAL A 92 -10.23 2.68 3.29
N ALA A 93 -8.95 2.73 3.59
CA ALA A 93 -8.26 1.70 4.34
C ALA A 93 -7.49 2.28 5.52
N ILE A 94 -7.24 1.45 6.51
CA ILE A 94 -6.35 1.75 7.63
C ILE A 94 -5.22 0.75 7.59
N GLU A 95 -3.98 1.25 7.50
CA GLU A 95 -2.81 0.42 7.71
C GLU A 95 -2.41 0.47 9.19
N ALA A 96 -2.20 -0.70 9.78
CA ALA A 96 -1.55 -0.83 11.07
C ALA A 96 -0.03 -0.94 10.85
N VAL A 97 0.72 -0.03 11.44
CA VAL A 97 2.17 0.11 11.26
C VAL A 97 2.90 -0.58 12.41
N GLU A 98 3.73 -1.56 12.08
CA GLU A 98 4.59 -2.27 13.01
C GLU A 98 5.96 -2.52 12.37
N THR A 99 7.04 -2.25 13.09
CA THR A 99 8.38 -2.58 12.61
C THR A 99 8.98 -3.79 13.32
N ARG A 100 9.81 -4.56 12.60
CA ARG A 100 10.62 -5.66 13.16
C ARG A 100 11.94 -5.16 13.75
N PHE A 101 12.24 -3.86 13.61
CA PHE A 101 13.40 -3.21 14.21
C PHE A 101 13.09 -2.66 15.60
N ASP A 102 14.13 -2.55 16.44
CA ASP A 102 14.01 -2.01 17.79
C ASP A 102 13.73 -0.50 17.81
N SER A 103 14.17 0.23 16.78
CA SER A 103 13.97 1.67 16.64
C SER A 103 12.85 2.02 15.66
N TRP A 104 12.11 3.07 15.97
CA TRP A 104 11.11 3.70 15.10
C TRP A 104 11.23 5.24 15.20
N PRO A 105 11.16 5.97 14.06
CA PRO A 105 11.16 5.46 12.70
C PRO A 105 12.47 4.77 12.32
N VAL A 106 12.41 3.88 11.33
CA VAL A 106 13.60 3.23 10.78
C VAL A 106 14.40 4.27 10.02
N ALA A 107 15.65 4.51 10.45
CA ALA A 107 16.43 5.63 9.96
C ALA A 107 16.87 5.47 8.48
N ASP A 108 17.19 4.24 8.07
CA ASP A 108 17.60 3.96 6.69
C ASP A 108 16.38 3.53 5.86
N PRO A 109 16.03 4.24 4.78
CA PRO A 109 14.88 3.91 3.94
C PRO A 109 15.00 2.54 3.25
N LEU A 110 16.20 2.01 3.00
CA LEU A 110 16.36 0.67 2.44
C LEU A 110 16.03 -0.42 3.47
N TRP A 111 16.29 -0.17 4.74
CA TRP A 111 15.87 -1.08 5.80
C TRP A 111 14.36 -1.05 6.02
N ALA A 112 13.75 0.14 5.95
CA ALA A 112 12.30 0.26 5.97
C ALA A 112 11.67 -0.48 4.78
N LEU A 113 12.25 -0.36 3.59
CA LEU A 113 11.81 -1.09 2.40
C LEU A 113 11.94 -2.61 2.60
N ALA A 114 13.08 -3.10 3.10
CA ALA A 114 13.29 -4.52 3.39
C ALA A 114 12.33 -5.05 4.47
N ASP A 115 11.88 -4.20 5.40
CA ASP A 115 10.87 -4.48 6.44
C ASP A 115 9.43 -4.33 5.93
N ASN A 116 9.20 -4.49 4.62
CA ASN A 116 7.90 -4.33 3.97
C ASN A 116 7.23 -2.97 4.28
N GLN A 117 8.00 -1.88 4.33
CA GLN A 117 7.50 -0.56 4.69
C GLN A 117 6.80 -0.53 6.05
N SER A 118 7.25 -1.38 6.97
CA SER A 118 6.73 -1.50 8.34
C SER A 118 5.23 -1.85 8.42
N TYR A 119 4.64 -2.47 7.40
CA TYR A 119 3.24 -2.86 7.49
C TYR A 119 3.03 -4.07 8.42
N GLU A 120 1.90 -4.08 9.10
CA GLU A 120 1.44 -5.23 9.89
C GLU A 120 0.09 -5.75 9.40
N ALA A 121 -0.86 -4.88 9.14
CA ALA A 121 -2.20 -5.26 8.69
C ALA A 121 -2.87 -4.14 7.90
N LEU A 122 -3.72 -4.52 6.96
CA LEU A 122 -4.59 -3.64 6.20
C LEU A 122 -6.05 -3.91 6.58
N ILE A 123 -6.76 -2.89 7.03
CA ILE A 123 -8.19 -2.94 7.31
C ILE A 123 -8.91 -2.17 6.23
N ILE A 124 -9.71 -2.85 5.40
CA ILE A 124 -10.44 -2.25 4.29
C ILE A 124 -11.87 -1.92 4.70
N GLY A 125 -12.31 -0.73 4.33
CA GLY A 125 -13.67 -0.25 4.51
C GLY A 125 -14.63 -0.78 3.46
N GLU A 126 -15.80 -0.12 3.38
CA GLU A 126 -16.78 -0.41 2.35
C GLU A 126 -16.28 0.08 0.99
N GLU A 127 -16.43 -0.77 -0.03
CA GLU A 127 -16.00 -0.46 -1.40
C GLU A 127 -17.10 0.32 -2.13
N ILE A 128 -16.70 1.36 -2.86
CA ILE A 128 -17.58 2.13 -3.73
C ILE A 128 -17.04 2.09 -5.17
N GLU A 129 -17.91 2.23 -6.14
CA GLU A 129 -17.49 2.37 -7.53
C GLU A 129 -16.64 3.63 -7.70
N PHE A 130 -15.56 3.51 -8.47
CA PHE A 130 -14.71 4.64 -8.79
C PHE A 130 -15.43 5.56 -9.80
N PHE A 131 -15.57 6.83 -9.49
CA PHE A 131 -16.36 7.75 -10.30
C PHE A 131 -15.68 9.08 -10.64
N ASP A 132 -14.93 9.70 -9.72
CA ASP A 132 -14.29 11.00 -9.99
C ASP A 132 -12.99 11.20 -9.20
N GLU A 133 -11.91 11.42 -9.94
CA GLU A 133 -10.58 11.68 -9.37
C GLU A 133 -10.49 13.01 -8.61
N GLN A 134 -11.29 14.00 -8.99
CA GLN A 134 -11.28 15.29 -8.29
C GLN A 134 -11.84 15.16 -6.88
N GLN A 135 -12.77 14.24 -6.67
CA GLN A 135 -13.30 13.94 -5.33
C GLN A 135 -12.23 13.34 -4.42
N LEU A 136 -11.32 12.54 -4.97
CA LEU A 136 -10.20 11.99 -4.19
C LEU A 136 -9.27 13.08 -3.67
N LYS A 137 -9.02 14.13 -4.46
CA LYS A 137 -8.13 15.24 -4.07
C LYS A 137 -8.65 16.07 -2.92
N GLY A 138 -9.98 16.09 -2.74
CA GLY A 138 -10.66 16.88 -1.69
C GLY A 138 -10.99 16.07 -0.44
N LEU A 139 -10.59 14.81 -0.35
CA LEU A 139 -10.91 14.00 0.83
C LEU A 139 -10.13 14.46 2.05
N GLU A 140 -10.87 14.56 3.16
CA GLU A 140 -10.30 14.80 4.48
C GLU A 140 -10.32 13.51 5.29
N GLY A 141 -9.18 13.17 5.88
CA GLY A 141 -9.10 12.08 6.84
C GLY A 141 -9.60 12.55 8.22
N ARG A 142 -10.46 11.76 8.85
CA ARG A 142 -10.92 11.98 10.21
C ARG A 142 -10.64 10.76 11.06
N LEU A 143 -9.87 10.95 12.12
CA LEU A 143 -9.54 9.92 13.09
C LEU A 143 -10.22 10.23 14.42
N VAL A 144 -10.88 9.25 15.01
CA VAL A 144 -11.46 9.34 16.36
C VAL A 144 -10.87 8.20 17.20
N ILE A 145 -10.23 8.56 18.31
CA ILE A 145 -9.67 7.60 19.28
C ILE A 145 -10.26 7.94 20.65
N ASP A 146 -10.89 6.97 21.32
CA ASP A 146 -11.48 7.14 22.65
C ASP A 146 -12.37 8.40 22.75
N GLN A 147 -13.18 8.66 21.74
CA GLN A 147 -14.06 9.84 21.59
C GLN A 147 -13.31 11.16 21.33
N LEU A 148 -11.99 11.16 21.27
CA LEU A 148 -11.20 12.32 20.84
C LEU A 148 -11.12 12.35 19.31
N GLU A 149 -11.64 13.42 18.73
CA GLU A 149 -11.55 13.66 17.30
C GLU A 149 -10.20 14.28 16.93
N ILE A 150 -9.52 13.66 15.96
CA ILE A 150 -8.29 14.17 15.36
C ILE A 150 -8.60 14.39 13.88
N VAL A 151 -8.49 15.61 13.41
CA VAL A 151 -8.63 15.93 11.99
C VAL A 151 -7.27 15.88 11.34
N ALA A 152 -7.12 15.06 10.30
CA ALA A 152 -5.97 15.10 9.42
C ALA A 152 -6.26 16.01 8.23
N ASN A 153 -5.25 16.70 7.72
CA ASN A 153 -5.39 17.50 6.51
C ASN A 153 -5.63 16.61 5.30
N ALA A 154 -6.34 17.17 4.32
CA ALA A 154 -6.54 16.50 3.04
C ALA A 154 -5.25 16.42 2.23
N GLY A 155 -5.14 15.38 1.41
CA GLY A 155 -4.08 15.22 0.42
C GLY A 155 -3.42 13.85 0.44
N PHE A 156 -2.69 13.60 -0.64
CA PHE A 156 -1.89 12.39 -0.80
C PHE A 156 -0.42 12.79 -0.77
N PRO A 157 0.37 12.37 0.23
CA PRO A 157 1.81 12.68 0.30
C PRO A 157 2.58 12.22 -0.95
N GLY A 158 2.12 11.15 -1.60
CA GLY A 158 2.69 10.61 -2.83
C GLY A 158 2.28 11.32 -4.11
N GLY A 159 1.41 12.32 -4.04
CA GLY A 159 0.85 12.99 -5.22
C GLY A 159 -0.30 12.21 -5.84
N ASP A 160 -0.25 11.96 -7.15
CA ASP A 160 -1.33 11.27 -7.85
C ASP A 160 -1.30 9.74 -7.62
N PRO A 161 -2.32 9.16 -6.95
CA PRO A 161 -2.32 7.74 -6.60
C PRO A 161 -2.34 6.81 -7.83
N LEU A 162 -2.99 7.21 -8.92
CA LEU A 162 -3.02 6.40 -10.15
C LEU A 162 -1.62 6.31 -10.79
N SER A 163 -0.87 7.39 -10.74
CA SER A 163 0.53 7.38 -11.18
C SER A 163 1.42 6.49 -10.32
N LEU A 164 1.14 6.37 -9.03
CA LEU A 164 1.85 5.43 -8.15
C LEU A 164 1.54 3.98 -8.51
N ILE A 165 0.28 3.65 -8.80
CA ILE A 165 -0.10 2.30 -9.24
C ILE A 165 0.53 1.97 -10.59
N ALA A 166 0.59 2.93 -11.53
CA ALA A 166 1.31 2.73 -12.80
C ALA A 166 2.80 2.44 -12.58
N LYS A 167 3.44 3.17 -11.68
CA LYS A 167 4.84 2.89 -11.30
C LYS A 167 5.00 1.51 -10.67
N LEU A 168 4.05 1.07 -9.83
CA LEU A 168 4.04 -0.28 -9.27
C LEU A 168 3.96 -1.33 -10.38
N ALA A 169 2.99 -1.24 -11.28
CA ALA A 169 2.83 -2.19 -12.38
C ALA A 169 4.10 -2.27 -13.25
N ASN A 170 4.70 -1.13 -13.57
CA ASN A 170 5.95 -1.06 -14.34
C ASN A 170 7.15 -1.65 -13.57
N HIS A 171 7.22 -1.40 -12.27
CA HIS A 171 8.24 -2.00 -11.41
C HIS A 171 8.11 -3.52 -11.36
N MET A 172 6.89 -4.06 -11.19
CA MET A 172 6.63 -5.49 -11.18
C MET A 172 6.96 -6.13 -12.53
N SER A 173 6.59 -5.49 -13.65
CA SER A 173 6.95 -5.95 -15.00
C SER A 173 8.47 -6.06 -15.18
N ASN A 174 9.24 -5.10 -14.68
CA ASN A 174 10.70 -5.15 -14.72
C ASN A 174 11.28 -6.29 -13.87
N ARG A 175 10.56 -6.74 -12.86
CA ARG A 175 10.90 -7.90 -12.01
C ARG A 175 10.33 -9.22 -12.55
N SER A 176 9.79 -9.23 -13.77
CA SER A 176 9.15 -10.40 -14.39
C SER A 176 7.97 -10.93 -13.57
N SER A 177 7.21 -10.03 -12.96
CA SER A 177 6.04 -10.32 -12.15
C SER A 177 4.85 -9.47 -12.59
N ASP A 178 3.65 -9.83 -12.14
CA ASP A 178 2.38 -9.19 -12.48
C ASP A 178 1.74 -8.59 -11.24
N VAL A 179 0.81 -7.64 -11.43
CA VAL A 179 -0.11 -7.19 -10.40
C VAL A 179 -1.48 -7.80 -10.69
N GLN A 180 -1.96 -8.66 -9.81
CA GLN A 180 -3.24 -9.36 -9.96
C GLN A 180 -4.40 -8.53 -9.40
N ALA A 181 -5.61 -8.73 -9.99
CA ALA A 181 -6.85 -8.09 -9.61
C ALA A 181 -7.49 -8.67 -8.35
#